data_178c35a951237214b6f27465e19dd859
#
_entry.id   178c35a951237214b6f27465e19dd859
#
_cell.length_a   1.000
_cell.length_b   1.000
_cell.length_c   1.000
_cell.angle_alpha   90.00
_cell.angle_beta   90.00
_cell.angle_gamma   90.00
#
_symmetry.space_group_name_H-M   'P 1'
#
loop_
_entity.id
_entity.type
_entity.pdbx_description
1 polymer ?
#
loop_
_entity_poly.entity_id
_entity_poly.type
_entity_poly.pdbx_seq_one_letter_code
_entity_poly.pdbx_strand_id
1 'polypeptide(L)'
;MADYTGIFERVEQKYLLDSLQFEALWAVLEPYMRPDEYGRSTICNIYFDTPNHLLARLSGEKPVYKEKLRLRTYGVPKAESPSFVELKKKYQGIVYKRRIVMPYGEAYDWLVNGKAPKENSQIAKEIAWSLHYYGDLKSAMALCYDRVALYSREDSGLRITFDTNIRFREENTDLRQGDDGRLLLEPSETLMEIKAGGGLPTWLTDMLSRFRIYPASFSKYASAYNTHGTHIVHAS
;
A
#
# COMPACT_ATOMS: atom_id res chain seq x y z
N MET A 1 28.03 18.06 -17.08
CA MET A 1 28.06 18.05 -15.61
C MET A 1 26.79 17.36 -15.18
N ALA A 2 26.86 16.19 -14.55
CA ALA A 2 25.69 15.50 -14.05
C ALA A 2 25.21 16.25 -12.81
N ASP A 3 23.97 16.78 -12.88
CA ASP A 3 23.29 17.34 -11.71
C ASP A 3 23.12 16.23 -10.67
N TYR A 4 23.87 16.33 -9.60
CA TYR A 4 23.64 15.57 -8.38
C TYR A 4 22.36 16.12 -7.75
N THR A 5 21.22 15.52 -8.08
CA THR A 5 19.97 15.78 -7.39
C THR A 5 20.13 15.36 -5.93
N GLY A 6 20.09 16.35 -5.05
CA GLY A 6 20.20 16.15 -3.62
C GLY A 6 19.20 15.13 -3.07
N ILE A 7 19.45 14.61 -1.89
CA ILE A 7 18.59 13.68 -1.14
C ILE A 7 17.21 14.35 -0.97
N PHE A 8 16.21 13.90 -1.75
CA PHE A 8 14.83 14.35 -1.56
C PHE A 8 14.23 13.60 -0.37
N GLU A 9 14.11 14.24 0.77
CA GLU A 9 13.27 13.75 1.86
C GLU A 9 11.81 13.76 1.38
N ARG A 10 11.28 12.60 1.07
CA ARG A 10 9.86 12.42 0.78
C ARG A 10 9.07 12.33 2.07
N VAL A 11 8.24 13.31 2.31
CA VAL A 11 7.23 13.25 3.37
C VAL A 11 6.07 12.36 2.89
N GLU A 12 5.74 11.33 3.68
CA GLU A 12 4.56 10.48 3.49
C GLU A 12 3.75 10.53 4.77
N GLN A 13 2.58 11.16 4.72
CA GLN A 13 1.67 11.28 5.86
C GLN A 13 0.32 10.66 5.51
N LYS A 14 -0.33 10.07 6.53
CA LYS A 14 -1.63 9.43 6.39
C LYS A 14 -2.62 10.07 7.32
N TYR A 15 -3.87 10.04 6.89
CA TYR A 15 -5.00 10.64 7.61
C TYR A 15 -6.20 9.72 7.45
N LEU A 16 -6.97 9.56 8.51
CA LEU A 16 -8.27 8.89 8.46
C LEU A 16 -9.34 9.98 8.51
N LEU A 17 -10.14 10.05 7.47
CA LEU A 17 -11.19 11.06 7.32
C LEU A 17 -12.56 10.41 7.50
N ASP A 18 -13.43 11.07 8.22
CA ASP A 18 -14.86 10.79 8.12
C ASP A 18 -15.47 11.39 6.84
N SER A 19 -16.74 11.11 6.57
CA SER A 19 -17.42 11.58 5.36
C SER A 19 -17.48 13.09 5.25
N LEU A 20 -17.72 13.82 6.37
CA LEU A 20 -17.79 15.27 6.38
C LEU A 20 -16.43 15.91 6.09
N GLN A 21 -15.38 15.38 6.69
CA GLN A 21 -14.00 15.82 6.44
C GLN A 21 -13.59 15.56 4.99
N PHE A 22 -13.93 14.38 4.44
CA PHE A 22 -13.65 14.04 3.06
C PHE A 22 -14.37 14.98 2.10
N GLU A 23 -15.67 15.20 2.25
CA GLU A 23 -16.48 16.09 1.40
C GLU A 23 -15.97 17.53 1.45
N ALA A 24 -15.70 18.05 2.66
CA ALA A 24 -15.20 19.41 2.85
C ALA A 24 -13.82 19.61 2.18
N LEU A 25 -12.92 18.66 2.34
CA LEU A 25 -11.60 18.72 1.72
C LEU A 25 -11.71 18.58 0.20
N TRP A 26 -12.48 17.60 -0.28
CA TRP A 26 -12.65 17.32 -1.71
C TRP A 26 -13.17 18.54 -2.47
N ALA A 27 -14.15 19.26 -1.91
CA ALA A 27 -14.76 20.44 -2.52
C ALA A 27 -13.77 21.60 -2.77
N VAL A 28 -12.66 21.65 -2.03
CA VAL A 28 -11.67 22.74 -2.12
C VAL A 28 -10.36 22.34 -2.80
N LEU A 29 -10.20 21.09 -3.22
CA LEU A 29 -8.95 20.61 -3.83
C LEU A 29 -8.83 20.95 -5.33
N GLU A 30 -9.94 21.14 -6.04
CA GLU A 30 -9.95 21.30 -7.51
C GLU A 30 -8.99 22.38 -8.05
N PRO A 31 -8.85 23.57 -7.45
CA PRO A 31 -7.92 24.59 -7.93
C PRO A 31 -6.43 24.16 -7.85
N TYR A 32 -6.09 23.28 -6.92
CA TYR A 32 -4.71 22.88 -6.61
C TYR A 32 -4.33 21.52 -7.18
N MET A 33 -5.32 20.64 -7.37
CA MET A 33 -5.10 19.25 -7.69
C MET A 33 -5.88 18.84 -8.95
N ARG A 34 -5.38 17.82 -9.62
CA ARG A 34 -6.06 17.18 -10.76
C ARG A 34 -6.05 15.68 -10.61
N PRO A 35 -7.11 14.96 -11.02
CA PRO A 35 -7.11 13.50 -11.07
C PRO A 35 -5.98 12.98 -11.95
N ASP A 36 -5.50 11.76 -11.63
CA ASP A 36 -4.64 11.03 -12.56
C ASP A 36 -5.45 10.51 -13.77
N GLU A 37 -4.74 10.02 -14.79
CA GLU A 37 -5.33 9.50 -16.03
C GLU A 37 -6.19 8.24 -15.81
N TYR A 38 -6.03 7.54 -14.67
CA TYR A 38 -6.72 6.29 -14.36
C TYR A 38 -8.02 6.52 -13.59
N GLY A 39 -8.28 7.73 -13.11
CA GLY A 39 -9.48 8.06 -12.32
C GLY A 39 -9.61 7.19 -11.07
N ARG A 40 -10.76 6.51 -10.92
CA ARG A 40 -10.97 5.54 -9.83
C ARG A 40 -10.50 4.16 -10.27
N SER A 41 -9.62 3.55 -9.50
CA SER A 41 -9.07 2.23 -9.77
C SER A 41 -9.11 1.34 -8.53
N THR A 42 -9.43 0.05 -8.72
CA THR A 42 -9.30 -0.94 -7.65
C THR A 42 -7.87 -1.45 -7.61
N ILE A 43 -7.25 -1.40 -6.45
CA ILE A 43 -5.91 -1.92 -6.20
C ILE A 43 -6.04 -3.21 -5.41
N CYS A 44 -5.56 -4.32 -5.97
CA CYS A 44 -5.55 -5.62 -5.30
C CYS A 44 -4.13 -6.03 -4.95
N ASN A 45 -3.94 -6.62 -3.76
CA ASN A 45 -2.63 -7.06 -3.28
C ASN A 45 -2.75 -8.41 -2.59
N ILE A 46 -1.72 -9.25 -2.77
CA ILE A 46 -1.43 -10.37 -1.86
C ILE A 46 -0.24 -9.96 -1.02
N TYR A 47 -0.37 -9.99 0.29
CA TYR A 47 0.75 -9.85 1.22
C TYR A 47 1.29 -11.22 1.60
N PHE A 48 2.63 -11.33 1.62
CA PHE A 48 3.33 -12.54 2.02
C PHE A 48 3.92 -12.35 3.40
N ASP A 49 3.78 -13.37 4.24
CA ASP A 49 4.28 -13.36 5.62
C ASP A 49 4.67 -14.76 6.08
N THR A 50 5.37 -14.81 7.18
CA THR A 50 5.65 -16.04 7.90
C THR A 50 4.38 -16.60 8.56
N PRO A 51 4.32 -17.90 8.91
CA PRO A 51 3.15 -18.51 9.56
C PRO A 51 2.73 -17.81 10.86
N ASN A 52 3.67 -17.16 11.55
CA ASN A 52 3.39 -16.39 12.78
C ASN A 52 3.21 -14.88 12.54
N HIS A 53 3.00 -14.46 11.29
CA HIS A 53 2.75 -13.07 10.88
C HIS A 53 3.82 -12.08 11.35
N LEU A 54 5.08 -12.44 11.26
CA LEU A 54 6.20 -11.61 11.71
C LEU A 54 6.23 -10.25 11.03
N LEU A 55 6.03 -10.19 9.69
CA LEU A 55 6.11 -8.95 8.93
C LEU A 55 4.92 -8.02 9.22
N ALA A 56 3.74 -8.58 9.51
CA ALA A 56 2.57 -7.82 9.96
C ALA A 56 2.83 -7.18 11.32
N ARG A 57 3.30 -7.97 12.29
CA ARG A 57 3.63 -7.50 13.65
C ARG A 57 4.69 -6.40 13.61
N LEU A 58 5.82 -6.63 12.93
CA LEU A 58 6.85 -5.61 12.73
C LEU A 58 6.35 -4.36 12.00
N SER A 59 5.27 -4.47 11.23
CA SER A 59 4.67 -3.30 10.58
C SER A 59 3.89 -2.42 11.54
N GLY A 60 3.28 -2.99 12.58
CA GLY A 60 2.58 -2.28 13.66
C GLY A 60 3.55 -1.62 14.64
N GLU A 61 4.64 -2.32 14.96
CA GLU A 61 5.73 -1.80 15.76
C GLU A 61 6.53 -0.77 14.95
N LYS A 62 7.36 0.02 15.59
CA LYS A 62 8.27 0.98 14.92
C LYS A 62 9.73 0.51 14.99
N PRO A 63 10.07 -0.70 14.48
CA PRO A 63 11.42 -1.22 14.56
C PRO A 63 12.38 -0.43 13.66
N VAL A 64 13.68 -0.54 13.96
CA VAL A 64 14.73 0.04 13.15
C VAL A 64 14.70 -0.48 11.70
N TYR A 65 14.35 -1.77 11.54
CA TYR A 65 14.26 -2.45 10.24
C TYR A 65 12.94 -3.21 10.09
N LYS A 66 12.30 -3.08 8.93
CA LYS A 66 11.12 -3.87 8.54
C LYS A 66 10.99 -4.03 7.05
N GLU A 67 10.37 -5.13 6.65
CA GLU A 67 10.08 -5.44 5.25
C GLU A 67 8.60 -5.72 5.02
N LYS A 68 8.19 -5.61 3.76
CA LYS A 68 6.90 -6.08 3.24
C LYS A 68 7.09 -6.61 1.83
N LEU A 69 6.69 -7.84 1.61
CA LEU A 69 6.58 -8.43 0.28
C LEU A 69 5.13 -8.49 -0.13
N ARG A 70 4.82 -8.04 -1.34
CA ARG A 70 3.47 -8.12 -1.89
C ARG A 70 3.47 -8.33 -3.40
N LEU A 71 2.47 -9.02 -3.89
CA LEU A 71 2.07 -9.06 -5.30
C LEU A 71 0.89 -8.10 -5.49
N ARG A 72 0.98 -7.19 -6.46
CA ARG A 72 -0.04 -6.16 -6.71
C ARG A 72 -0.57 -6.24 -8.12
N THR A 73 -1.89 -5.99 -8.27
CA THR A 73 -2.56 -5.77 -9.55
C THR A 73 -3.45 -4.53 -9.50
N TYR A 74 -3.85 -4.05 -10.65
CA TYR A 74 -4.90 -3.05 -10.83
C TYR A 74 -6.14 -3.78 -11.36
N GLY A 75 -7.14 -3.91 -10.50
CA GLY A 75 -8.31 -4.77 -10.72
C GLY A 75 -8.02 -6.26 -10.52
N VAL A 76 -9.06 -7.08 -10.71
CA VAL A 76 -8.99 -8.54 -10.67
C VAL A 76 -8.21 -9.04 -11.89
N PRO A 77 -7.09 -9.76 -11.71
CA PRO A 77 -6.23 -10.14 -12.82
C PRO A 77 -6.71 -11.39 -13.55
N LYS A 78 -6.31 -11.51 -14.82
CA LYS A 78 -6.15 -12.78 -15.54
C LYS A 78 -4.70 -13.26 -15.42
N ALA A 79 -4.41 -14.46 -15.90
CA ALA A 79 -3.04 -15.00 -15.82
C ALA A 79 -2.01 -14.11 -16.52
N GLU A 80 -2.39 -13.49 -17.64
CA GLU A 80 -1.52 -12.65 -18.48
C GLU A 80 -1.52 -11.17 -18.04
N SER A 81 -2.38 -10.78 -17.10
CA SER A 81 -2.46 -9.40 -16.62
C SER A 81 -1.14 -8.94 -16.02
N PRO A 82 -0.73 -7.70 -16.28
CA PRO A 82 0.47 -7.16 -15.65
C PRO A 82 0.30 -7.12 -14.14
N SER A 83 1.32 -7.57 -13.44
CA SER A 83 1.39 -7.56 -11.99
C SER A 83 2.74 -7.02 -11.51
N PHE A 84 2.79 -6.63 -10.25
CA PHE A 84 3.94 -5.99 -9.64
C PHE A 84 4.35 -6.75 -8.39
N VAL A 85 5.50 -7.43 -8.45
CA VAL A 85 6.13 -7.98 -7.26
C VAL A 85 6.92 -6.86 -6.60
N GLU A 86 6.53 -6.50 -5.39
CA GLU A 86 7.07 -5.35 -4.66
C GLU A 86 7.64 -5.76 -3.31
N LEU A 87 8.94 -5.49 -3.12
CA LEU A 87 9.62 -5.59 -1.83
C LEU A 87 9.89 -4.18 -1.31
N LYS A 88 9.28 -3.84 -0.17
CA LYS A 88 9.48 -2.56 0.52
C LYS A 88 10.26 -2.83 1.79
N LYS A 89 11.45 -2.24 1.89
CA LYS A 89 12.31 -2.26 3.08
C LYS A 89 12.30 -0.87 3.71
N LYS A 90 12.28 -0.81 5.05
CA LYS A 90 12.48 0.44 5.79
C LYS A 90 13.58 0.20 6.81
N TYR A 91 14.63 1.02 6.74
CA TYR A 91 15.76 0.99 7.66
C TYR A 91 16.06 2.41 8.15
N GLN A 92 16.08 2.63 9.46
CA GLN A 92 16.35 3.94 10.08
C GLN A 92 15.54 5.09 9.46
N GLY A 93 14.25 4.86 9.17
CA GLY A 93 13.38 5.85 8.54
C GLY A 93 13.42 5.86 7.01
N ILE A 94 14.51 5.46 6.38
CA ILE A 94 14.68 5.43 4.92
C ILE A 94 13.91 4.26 4.31
N VAL A 95 13.19 4.54 3.23
CA VAL A 95 12.39 3.53 2.52
C VAL A 95 13.05 3.17 1.20
N TYR A 96 13.33 1.88 1.04
CA TYR A 96 13.79 1.28 -0.21
C TYR A 96 12.64 0.48 -0.82
N LYS A 97 12.33 0.74 -2.08
CA LYS A 97 11.30 0.01 -2.82
C LYS A 97 11.91 -0.66 -4.04
N ARG A 98 11.73 -1.97 -4.13
CA ARG A 98 12.07 -2.78 -5.29
C ARG A 98 10.79 -3.24 -5.97
N ARG A 99 10.76 -3.23 -7.30
CA ARG A 99 9.57 -3.64 -8.07
C ARG A 99 10.01 -4.35 -9.34
N ILE A 100 9.35 -5.48 -9.63
CA ILE A 100 9.41 -6.17 -10.91
C ILE A 100 8.00 -6.20 -11.49
N VAL A 101 7.91 -6.05 -12.81
CA VAL A 101 6.67 -6.22 -13.57
C VAL A 101 6.73 -7.55 -14.29
N MET A 102 5.70 -8.40 -14.13
CA MET A 102 5.59 -9.67 -14.82
C MET A 102 4.11 -10.08 -14.93
N PRO A 103 3.76 -11.08 -15.80
CA PRO A 103 2.40 -11.64 -15.83
C PRO A 103 1.99 -12.18 -14.45
N TYR A 104 0.73 -11.99 -14.09
CA TYR A 104 0.22 -12.40 -12.78
C TYR A 104 0.42 -13.91 -12.53
N GLY A 105 0.15 -14.75 -13.53
CA GLY A 105 0.33 -16.20 -13.41
C GLY A 105 1.77 -16.58 -13.09
N GLU A 106 2.76 -15.93 -13.72
CA GLU A 106 4.18 -16.17 -13.45
C GLU A 106 4.57 -15.69 -12.05
N ALA A 107 4.10 -14.50 -11.65
CA ALA A 107 4.36 -13.97 -10.31
C ALA A 107 3.73 -14.84 -9.22
N TYR A 108 2.50 -15.30 -9.43
CA TYR A 108 1.81 -16.19 -8.51
C TYR A 108 2.52 -17.54 -8.39
N ASP A 109 2.90 -18.15 -9.51
CA ASP A 109 3.65 -19.41 -9.53
C ASP A 109 4.99 -19.28 -8.80
N TRP A 110 5.69 -18.16 -8.98
CA TRP A 110 6.92 -17.90 -8.25
C TRP A 110 6.71 -17.78 -6.74
N LEU A 111 5.82 -16.90 -6.33
CA LEU A 111 5.68 -16.51 -4.92
C LEU A 111 4.87 -17.51 -4.09
N VAL A 112 3.96 -18.26 -4.71
CA VAL A 112 3.05 -19.21 -4.02
C VAL A 112 3.46 -20.65 -4.26
N ASN A 113 3.82 -21.00 -5.51
CA ASN A 113 4.14 -22.38 -5.90
C ASN A 113 5.66 -22.67 -5.93
N GLY A 114 6.50 -21.67 -5.62
CA GLY A 114 7.95 -21.82 -5.55
C GLY A 114 8.65 -22.02 -6.91
N LYS A 115 7.97 -21.77 -8.04
CA LYS A 115 8.58 -21.89 -9.37
C LYS A 115 9.45 -20.67 -9.64
N ALA A 116 10.72 -20.88 -9.98
CA ALA A 116 11.63 -19.78 -10.33
C ALA A 116 11.08 -18.95 -11.50
N PRO A 117 11.11 -17.59 -11.41
CA PRO A 117 10.65 -16.75 -12.50
C PRO A 117 11.67 -16.76 -13.65
N LYS A 118 11.22 -16.40 -14.85
CA LYS A 118 12.12 -16.18 -15.99
C LYS A 118 13.00 -14.95 -15.81
N GLU A 119 12.52 -13.99 -15.04
CA GLU A 119 13.22 -12.74 -14.70
C GLU A 119 14.43 -13.01 -13.80
N ASN A 120 15.63 -12.60 -14.25
CA ASN A 120 16.90 -12.83 -13.54
C ASN A 120 17.63 -11.51 -13.19
N SER A 121 16.87 -10.43 -12.94
CA SER A 121 17.45 -9.14 -12.52
C SER A 121 17.98 -9.18 -11.09
N GLN A 122 18.76 -8.15 -10.74
CA GLN A 122 19.20 -7.95 -9.36
C GLN A 122 18.02 -7.88 -8.39
N ILE A 123 16.91 -7.26 -8.82
CA ILE A 123 15.70 -7.16 -7.98
C ILE A 123 15.06 -8.53 -7.76
N ALA A 124 15.03 -9.41 -8.79
CA ALA A 124 14.55 -10.78 -8.64
C ALA A 124 15.40 -11.56 -7.62
N LYS A 125 16.72 -11.39 -7.65
CA LYS A 125 17.65 -12.01 -6.69
C LYS A 125 17.41 -11.48 -5.26
N GLU A 126 17.18 -10.16 -5.08
CA GLU A 126 16.87 -9.57 -3.78
C GLU A 126 15.55 -10.11 -3.21
N ILE A 127 14.52 -10.30 -4.05
CA ILE A 127 13.24 -10.89 -3.65
C ILE A 127 13.41 -12.37 -3.31
N ALA A 128 14.11 -13.13 -4.14
CA ALA A 128 14.42 -14.53 -3.90
C ALA A 128 15.21 -14.74 -2.59
N TRP A 129 16.16 -13.84 -2.32
CA TRP A 129 16.89 -13.83 -1.05
C TRP A 129 15.96 -13.59 0.15
N SER A 130 15.03 -12.63 0.04
CA SER A 130 14.06 -12.34 1.09
C SER A 130 13.15 -13.55 1.35
N LEU A 131 12.67 -14.23 0.29
CA LEU A 131 11.89 -15.47 0.40
C LEU A 131 12.70 -16.56 1.12
N HIS A 132 13.97 -16.72 0.76
CA HIS A 132 14.87 -17.70 1.39
C HIS A 132 15.17 -17.36 2.86
N TYR A 133 15.43 -16.07 3.16
CA TYR A 133 15.80 -15.60 4.50
C TYR A 133 14.69 -15.83 5.53
N TYR A 134 13.44 -15.56 5.16
CA TYR A 134 12.29 -15.81 6.03
C TYR A 134 11.82 -17.28 6.00
N GLY A 135 12.32 -18.07 5.06
CA GLY A 135 12.15 -19.51 4.93
C GLY A 135 10.77 -19.97 4.49
N ASP A 136 9.71 -19.52 5.14
CA ASP A 136 8.35 -20.04 4.93
C ASP A 136 7.35 -18.89 4.72
N LEU A 137 7.70 -17.93 3.82
CA LEU A 137 6.75 -16.89 3.43
C LEU A 137 5.63 -17.50 2.59
N LYS A 138 4.39 -17.32 3.05
CA LYS A 138 3.17 -17.75 2.36
C LYS A 138 2.28 -16.56 2.04
N SER A 139 1.35 -16.76 1.12
CA SER A 139 0.27 -15.80 0.90
C SER A 139 -0.59 -15.70 2.15
N ALA A 140 -0.41 -14.63 2.92
CA ALA A 140 -1.06 -14.46 4.22
C ALA A 140 -2.40 -13.73 4.11
N MET A 141 -2.53 -12.80 3.15
CA MET A 141 -3.72 -11.97 3.06
C MET A 141 -3.87 -11.36 1.65
N ALA A 142 -5.06 -11.48 1.07
CA ALA A 142 -5.49 -10.63 -0.03
C ALA A 142 -6.09 -9.34 0.56
N LEU A 143 -5.70 -8.18 0.04
CA LEU A 143 -6.17 -6.88 0.48
C LEU A 143 -6.42 -5.98 -0.72
N CYS A 144 -7.67 -5.56 -0.89
CA CYS A 144 -8.14 -4.74 -2.00
C CYS A 144 -8.71 -3.42 -1.49
N TYR A 145 -8.65 -2.38 -2.30
CA TYR A 145 -9.24 -1.07 -2.01
C TYR A 145 -9.45 -0.27 -3.28
N ASP A 146 -10.40 0.64 -3.24
CA ASP A 146 -10.65 1.57 -4.33
C ASP A 146 -9.88 2.85 -4.09
N ARG A 147 -9.17 3.33 -5.12
CA ARG A 147 -8.30 4.49 -5.04
C ARG A 147 -8.67 5.54 -6.05
N VAL A 148 -8.71 6.79 -5.59
CA VAL A 148 -8.58 7.98 -6.42
C VAL A 148 -7.25 8.64 -6.10
N ALA A 149 -6.48 9.02 -7.12
CA ALA A 149 -5.22 9.72 -6.97
C ALA A 149 -5.30 11.10 -7.62
N LEU A 150 -4.81 12.09 -6.88
CA LEU A 150 -4.70 13.47 -7.34
C LEU A 150 -3.24 13.89 -7.38
N TYR A 151 -2.85 14.60 -8.42
CA TYR A 151 -1.55 15.24 -8.57
C TYR A 151 -1.71 16.76 -8.49
N SER A 152 -0.74 17.42 -7.88
CA SER A 152 -0.71 18.88 -7.88
C SER A 152 -0.61 19.43 -9.32
N ARG A 153 -1.26 20.56 -9.53
CA ARG A 153 -1.16 21.30 -10.81
C ARG A 153 0.17 22.02 -10.96
N GLU A 154 0.83 22.35 -9.85
CA GLU A 154 2.05 23.17 -9.82
C GLU A 154 3.27 22.39 -9.36
N ASP A 155 3.11 21.50 -8.35
CA ASP A 155 4.20 20.74 -7.75
C ASP A 155 4.14 19.26 -8.13
N SER A 156 5.00 18.83 -9.02
CA SER A 156 5.10 17.43 -9.46
C SER A 156 5.46 16.44 -8.33
N GLY A 157 5.98 16.92 -7.20
CA GLY A 157 6.29 16.12 -6.00
C GLY A 157 5.10 15.86 -5.10
N LEU A 158 4.02 16.68 -5.21
CA LEU A 158 2.83 16.54 -4.37
C LEU A 158 1.79 15.63 -4.99
N ARG A 159 1.43 14.58 -4.27
CA ARG A 159 0.36 13.63 -4.63
C ARG A 159 -0.50 13.32 -3.42
N ILE A 160 -1.81 13.33 -3.61
CA ILE A 160 -2.80 12.90 -2.62
C ILE A 160 -3.53 11.67 -3.16
N THR A 161 -3.71 10.65 -2.34
CA THR A 161 -4.53 9.49 -2.69
C THR A 161 -5.60 9.28 -1.64
N PHE A 162 -6.80 8.93 -2.08
CA PHE A 162 -7.94 8.57 -1.24
C PHE A 162 -8.27 7.10 -1.48
N ASP A 163 -8.20 6.31 -0.43
CA ASP A 163 -8.48 4.88 -0.44
C ASP A 163 -9.77 4.62 0.35
N THR A 164 -10.75 4.03 -0.32
CA THR A 164 -12.05 3.66 0.22
C THR A 164 -12.28 2.17 0.05
N ASN A 165 -13.33 1.62 0.67
CA ASN A 165 -13.70 0.21 0.57
C ASN A 165 -12.50 -0.72 0.77
N ILE A 166 -11.67 -0.43 1.79
CA ILE A 166 -10.53 -1.27 2.10
C ILE A 166 -11.05 -2.58 2.69
N ARG A 167 -10.79 -3.67 1.97
CA ARG A 167 -11.31 -4.99 2.29
C ARG A 167 -10.21 -6.04 2.22
N PHE A 168 -10.33 -7.09 3.02
CA PHE A 168 -9.31 -8.12 3.08
C PHE A 168 -9.91 -9.50 3.33
N ARG A 169 -9.19 -10.54 2.90
CA ARG A 169 -9.46 -11.95 3.19
C ARG A 169 -8.15 -12.70 3.39
N GLU A 170 -8.18 -13.71 4.24
CA GLU A 170 -7.02 -14.55 4.58
C GLU A 170 -7.11 -15.91 3.91
N GLU A 171 -8.31 -16.33 3.57
CA GLU A 171 -8.56 -17.52 2.75
C GLU A 171 -8.69 -17.12 1.28
N ASN A 172 -8.38 -18.07 0.38
CA ASN A 172 -8.49 -17.86 -1.06
C ASN A 172 -7.81 -16.56 -1.52
N THR A 173 -6.55 -16.37 -1.14
CA THR A 173 -5.79 -15.14 -1.40
C THR A 173 -5.48 -14.88 -2.88
N ASP A 174 -5.74 -15.84 -3.78
CA ASP A 174 -5.58 -15.67 -5.22
C ASP A 174 -6.50 -14.54 -5.73
N LEU A 175 -5.92 -13.50 -6.30
CA LEU A 175 -6.68 -12.33 -6.77
C LEU A 175 -7.58 -12.64 -7.98
N ARG A 176 -7.37 -13.76 -8.69
CA ARG A 176 -8.26 -14.21 -9.76
C ARG A 176 -9.64 -14.61 -9.25
N GLN A 177 -9.76 -14.91 -7.96
CA GLN A 177 -11.03 -15.25 -7.31
C GLN A 177 -11.92 -14.04 -7.02
N GLY A 178 -11.44 -12.83 -7.28
CA GLY A 178 -12.17 -11.59 -7.04
C GLY A 178 -11.44 -10.64 -6.08
N ASP A 179 -12.09 -9.53 -5.84
CA ASP A 179 -11.58 -8.45 -4.97
C ASP A 179 -12.44 -8.23 -3.71
N ASP A 180 -13.33 -9.17 -3.42
CA ASP A 180 -14.17 -9.23 -2.23
C ASP A 180 -13.37 -9.45 -0.95
N GLY A 181 -14.03 -9.26 0.19
CA GLY A 181 -13.46 -9.45 1.51
C GLY A 181 -14.20 -8.67 2.59
N ARG A 182 -13.79 -8.90 3.84
CA ARG A 182 -14.30 -8.16 5.00
C ARG A 182 -13.76 -6.73 4.99
N LEU A 183 -14.61 -5.74 5.25
CA LEU A 183 -14.20 -4.35 5.35
C LEU A 183 -13.25 -4.13 6.53
N LEU A 184 -12.20 -3.36 6.30
CA LEU A 184 -11.22 -2.95 7.30
C LEU A 184 -11.59 -1.64 7.99
N LEU A 185 -12.26 -0.76 7.27
CA LEU A 185 -12.77 0.53 7.73
C LEU A 185 -14.26 0.60 7.48
N GLU A 186 -14.95 1.45 8.23
CA GLU A 186 -16.36 1.73 7.99
C GLU A 186 -16.56 2.34 6.59
N PRO A 187 -17.72 2.11 5.95
CA PRO A 187 -17.99 2.66 4.60
C PRO A 187 -17.88 4.19 4.51
N SER A 188 -18.08 4.88 5.64
CA SER A 188 -17.97 6.35 5.77
C SER A 188 -16.53 6.84 5.92
N GLU A 189 -15.57 5.94 6.15
CA GLU A 189 -14.17 6.31 6.39
C GLU A 189 -13.34 6.25 5.12
N THR A 190 -12.47 7.23 4.96
CA THR A 190 -11.53 7.34 3.84
C THR A 190 -10.11 7.45 4.37
N LEU A 191 -9.23 6.57 3.91
CA LEU A 191 -7.81 6.68 4.19
C LEU A 191 -7.15 7.59 3.13
N MET A 192 -6.75 8.78 3.55
CA MET A 192 -5.97 9.69 2.73
C MET A 192 -4.47 9.49 2.96
N GLU A 193 -3.67 9.51 1.90
CA GLU A 193 -2.21 9.52 1.96
C GLU A 193 -1.67 10.68 1.14
N ILE A 194 -0.89 11.56 1.77
CA ILE A 194 -0.20 12.69 1.13
C ILE A 194 1.26 12.34 0.97
N LYS A 195 1.80 12.52 -0.23
CA LYS A 195 3.22 12.44 -0.54
C LYS A 195 3.69 13.77 -1.09
N ALA A 196 4.74 14.31 -0.50
CA ALA A 196 5.36 15.56 -0.93
C ALA A 196 6.88 15.40 -1.05
N GLY A 197 7.49 16.11 -1.99
CA GLY A 197 8.94 16.13 -2.20
C GLY A 197 9.67 17.07 -1.24
N GLY A 198 9.08 17.39 -0.10
CA GLY A 198 9.55 18.34 0.91
C GLY A 198 8.47 18.57 1.96
N GLY A 199 8.36 19.78 2.49
CA GLY A 199 7.26 20.16 3.37
C GLY A 199 5.92 20.18 2.62
N LEU A 200 4.81 20.10 3.36
CA LEU A 200 3.47 20.31 2.78
C LEU A 200 3.30 21.79 2.42
N PRO A 201 2.67 22.12 1.29
CA PRO A 201 2.38 23.52 0.94
C PRO A 201 1.42 24.16 1.96
N THR A 202 1.58 25.46 2.19
CA THR A 202 0.81 26.21 3.20
C THR A 202 -0.70 26.08 2.98
N TRP A 203 -1.17 26.19 1.73
CA TRP A 203 -2.58 26.04 1.42
C TRP A 203 -3.16 24.70 1.90
N LEU A 204 -2.37 23.59 1.82
CA LEU A 204 -2.82 22.27 2.24
C LEU A 204 -2.81 22.16 3.76
N THR A 205 -1.80 22.66 4.44
CA THR A 205 -1.74 22.67 5.91
C THR A 205 -2.86 23.50 6.52
N ASP A 206 -3.22 24.63 5.90
CA ASP A 206 -4.35 25.47 6.32
C ASP A 206 -5.70 24.73 6.18
N MET A 207 -5.91 24.03 5.06
CA MET A 207 -7.10 23.21 4.86
C MET A 207 -7.19 22.06 5.85
N LEU A 208 -6.10 21.31 6.07
CA LEU A 208 -6.05 20.22 7.05
C LEU A 208 -6.39 20.74 8.45
N SER A 209 -5.82 21.88 8.83
CA SER A 209 -6.10 22.52 10.12
C SER A 209 -7.56 22.97 10.23
N ARG A 210 -8.08 23.66 9.19
CA ARG A 210 -9.45 24.16 9.15
C ARG A 210 -10.48 23.05 9.28
N PHE A 211 -10.25 21.91 8.65
CA PHE A 211 -11.17 20.76 8.70
C PHE A 211 -10.82 19.77 9.81
N ARG A 212 -9.88 20.11 10.70
CA ARG A 212 -9.44 19.29 11.83
C ARG A 212 -8.99 17.89 11.41
N ILE A 213 -8.28 17.81 10.29
CA ILE A 213 -7.73 16.57 9.76
C ILE A 213 -6.30 16.42 10.29
N TYR A 214 -6.07 15.41 11.11
CA TYR A 214 -4.79 15.19 11.78
C TYR A 214 -4.08 13.93 11.29
N PRO A 215 -2.73 13.89 11.28
CA PRO A 215 -1.98 12.72 10.89
C PRO A 215 -2.33 11.49 11.74
N ALA A 216 -2.48 10.36 11.07
CA ALA A 216 -2.75 9.07 11.70
C ALA A 216 -1.68 8.05 11.34
N SER A 217 -1.34 7.17 12.30
CA SER A 217 -0.50 6.01 12.03
C SER A 217 -1.39 4.86 11.54
N PHE A 218 -1.34 4.57 10.25
CA PHE A 218 -2.16 3.52 9.66
C PHE A 218 -1.35 2.63 8.71
N SER A 219 -1.44 1.33 8.88
CA SER A 219 -0.89 0.32 7.97
C SER A 219 -1.98 -0.66 7.60
N LYS A 220 -2.50 -0.61 6.36
CA LYS A 220 -3.56 -1.52 5.89
C LYS A 220 -3.31 -2.97 6.31
N TYR A 221 -2.10 -3.48 6.07
CA TYR A 221 -1.76 -4.86 6.40
C TYR A 221 -1.71 -5.12 7.90
N ALA A 222 -1.03 -4.28 8.68
CA ALA A 222 -0.99 -4.47 10.14
C ALA A 222 -2.36 -4.24 10.79
N SER A 223 -3.15 -3.28 10.31
CA SER A 223 -4.51 -3.04 10.81
C SER A 223 -5.42 -4.22 10.54
N ALA A 224 -5.37 -4.81 9.34
CA ALA A 224 -6.14 -6.01 9.01
C ALA A 224 -5.73 -7.21 9.89
N TYR A 225 -4.43 -7.41 10.10
CA TYR A 225 -3.93 -8.43 11.02
C TYR A 225 -4.44 -8.23 12.47
N ASN A 226 -4.39 -7.00 12.98
CA ASN A 226 -4.86 -6.71 14.35
C ASN A 226 -6.38 -6.93 14.52
N THR A 227 -7.17 -6.69 13.45
CA THR A 227 -8.62 -6.97 13.46
C THR A 227 -8.91 -8.46 13.59
N HIS A 228 -8.02 -9.34 13.07
CA HIS A 228 -8.12 -10.78 13.25
C HIS A 228 -7.90 -11.19 14.72
N GLY A 229 -6.88 -10.62 15.38
CA GLY A 229 -6.55 -10.93 16.78
C GLY A 229 -7.63 -10.58 17.80
N THR A 230 -8.46 -9.55 17.54
CA THR A 230 -9.54 -9.15 18.44
C THR A 230 -10.73 -10.12 18.44
N HIS A 231 -10.93 -10.93 17.39
CA HIS A 231 -11.99 -11.94 17.36
C HIS A 231 -11.64 -13.24 18.09
N ILE A 232 -10.37 -13.52 18.31
CA ILE A 232 -9.94 -14.73 19.07
C ILE A 232 -10.20 -14.55 20.58
N VAL A 233 -10.22 -13.32 21.08
CA VAL A 233 -10.42 -13.01 22.52
C VAL A 233 -11.90 -13.05 22.94
N HIS A 234 -12.85 -12.99 22.01
CA HIS A 234 -14.29 -13.03 22.30
C HIS A 234 -14.95 -14.41 22.08
N ALA A 235 -14.18 -15.43 21.69
CA ALA A 235 -14.68 -16.80 21.44
C ALA A 235 -14.24 -17.81 22.51
N SER A 236 -13.84 -17.35 23.70
CA SER A 236 -13.47 -18.19 24.85
C SER A 236 -14.31 -17.88 26.08
#